data_df433dbc5372a9c9de712c0024692464
#
_entry.id   df433dbc5372a9c9de712c0024692464
#
_cell.length_a   1.000
_cell.length_b   1.000
_cell.length_c   1.000
_cell.angle_alpha   90.00
_cell.angle_beta   90.00
_cell.angle_gamma   90.00
#
_symmetry.space_group_name_H-M   'P 1'
#
loop_
_entity.id
_entity.type
_entity.pdbx_description
1 polymer ?
#
loop_
_entity_poly.entity_id
_entity_poly.type
_entity_poly.pdbx_seq_one_letter_code
_entity_poly.pdbx_strand_id
1 'polypeptide(L)'
;DREGVIHHSIELVFGGARHPIDVHGLTGGKVVTAYGQTELTHGLMDARKAEGLSTVYEAHNVQLHDFDGAKPRLTYEKDGQSHTLECDFIAGCDGFHGVSRATVKDHVTEYEKVYPFGWLGLLSDTPPVSPHAIVYGNSEHGFSLCSMRSMTRSRYYVQVPLTDKVEDWSDDRFWAELKRRVDPELSAKIVTGPSIEKSIAPLRSFITE
;
A
#
# COMPACT_ATOMS: atom_id res chain seq x y z
N ASP A 1 5.29 19.21 -3.52
CA ASP A 1 4.57 17.99 -3.88
C ASP A 1 4.48 17.89 -5.40
N ARG A 2 5.55 17.34 -6.02
CA ARG A 2 5.66 17.34 -7.50
C ARG A 2 4.87 16.22 -8.15
N GLU A 3 4.45 15.19 -7.41
CA GLU A 3 3.93 13.94 -7.97
C GLU A 3 2.66 13.43 -7.29
N GLY A 4 2.23 14.04 -6.20
CA GLY A 4 0.99 13.68 -5.52
C GLY A 4 -0.24 14.25 -6.24
N VAL A 5 -1.30 13.46 -6.35
CA VAL A 5 -2.61 13.90 -6.85
C VAL A 5 -3.54 14.15 -5.67
N ILE A 6 -3.99 15.39 -5.53
CA ILE A 6 -4.86 15.81 -4.42
C ILE A 6 -6.31 15.47 -4.75
N HIS A 7 -6.97 14.80 -3.81
CA HIS A 7 -8.39 14.48 -3.84
C HIS A 7 -9.12 15.22 -2.73
N HIS A 8 -10.15 15.96 -3.10
CA HIS A 8 -11.04 16.64 -2.17
C HIS A 8 -12.20 15.73 -1.70
N SER A 9 -12.43 14.65 -2.43
CA SER A 9 -13.51 13.69 -2.17
C SER A 9 -13.07 12.24 -2.38
N ILE A 10 -13.86 11.32 -1.86
CA ILE A 10 -13.88 9.90 -2.23
C ILE A 10 -15.27 9.57 -2.76
N GLU A 11 -15.39 8.58 -3.63
CA GLU A 11 -16.66 8.11 -4.16
C GLU A 11 -16.91 6.67 -3.73
N LEU A 12 -18.10 6.42 -3.19
CA LEU A 12 -18.62 5.08 -2.96
C LEU A 12 -19.65 4.78 -4.03
N VAL A 13 -19.52 3.62 -4.68
CA VAL A 13 -20.46 3.15 -5.71
C VAL A 13 -21.10 1.86 -5.24
N PHE A 14 -22.39 1.91 -4.92
CA PHE A 14 -23.18 0.74 -4.54
C PHE A 14 -24.65 0.98 -4.83
N GLY A 15 -25.45 -0.11 -4.91
CA GLY A 15 -26.88 -0.02 -5.19
C GLY A 15 -27.20 0.69 -6.53
N GLY A 16 -26.29 0.66 -7.50
CA GLY A 16 -26.45 1.33 -8.80
C GLY A 16 -26.28 2.86 -8.77
N ALA A 17 -25.83 3.43 -7.66
CA ALA A 17 -25.68 4.87 -7.47
C ALA A 17 -24.27 5.24 -6.96
N ARG A 18 -23.87 6.48 -7.23
CA ARG A 18 -22.65 7.10 -6.69
C ARG A 18 -22.98 7.93 -5.47
N HIS A 19 -22.16 7.81 -4.46
CA HIS A 19 -22.27 8.51 -3.19
C HIS A 19 -20.94 9.24 -2.93
N PRO A 20 -20.76 10.48 -3.41
CA PRO A 20 -19.58 11.27 -3.14
C PRO A 20 -19.54 11.69 -1.67
N ILE A 21 -18.37 11.58 -1.05
CA ILE A 21 -18.08 12.07 0.29
C ILE A 21 -17.11 13.25 0.15
N ASP A 22 -17.61 14.46 0.42
CA ASP A 22 -16.79 15.67 0.41
C ASP A 22 -15.89 15.72 1.64
N VAL A 23 -14.71 15.10 1.53
CA VAL A 23 -13.71 15.06 2.61
C VAL A 23 -13.26 16.48 2.98
N HIS A 24 -13.03 17.34 1.99
CA HIS A 24 -12.58 18.70 2.21
C HIS A 24 -13.59 19.53 3.01
N GLY A 25 -14.83 19.53 2.58
CA GLY A 25 -15.89 20.28 3.26
C GLY A 25 -16.20 19.74 4.66
N LEU A 26 -16.27 18.41 4.81
CA LEU A 26 -16.58 17.76 6.09
C LEU A 26 -15.48 17.88 7.15
N THR A 27 -14.23 18.11 6.74
CA THR A 27 -13.06 18.11 7.64
C THR A 27 -12.44 19.48 7.87
N GLY A 28 -13.06 20.53 7.34
CA GLY A 28 -12.52 21.90 7.44
C GLY A 28 -11.26 22.12 6.60
N GLY A 29 -11.22 21.53 5.40
CA GLY A 29 -10.16 21.78 4.42
C GLY A 29 -9.09 20.69 4.28
N LYS A 30 -9.22 19.53 4.96
CA LYS A 30 -8.29 18.41 4.77
C LYS A 30 -8.52 17.73 3.43
N VAL A 31 -7.47 17.14 2.88
CA VAL A 31 -7.48 16.43 1.59
C VAL A 31 -6.82 15.08 1.72
N VAL A 32 -7.12 14.19 0.78
CA VAL A 32 -6.38 12.93 0.59
C VAL A 32 -5.42 13.13 -0.58
N THR A 33 -4.17 12.74 -0.42
CA THR A 33 -3.19 12.78 -1.50
C THR A 33 -2.87 11.36 -1.96
N ALA A 34 -3.20 11.03 -3.20
CA ALA A 34 -2.69 9.83 -3.84
C ALA A 34 -1.23 10.05 -4.22
N TYR A 35 -0.33 9.24 -3.66
CA TYR A 35 1.11 9.38 -3.86
C TYR A 35 1.76 8.02 -4.05
N GLY A 36 2.70 7.90 -4.98
CA GLY A 36 3.45 6.67 -5.20
C GLY A 36 4.34 6.36 -4.00
N GLN A 37 4.27 5.14 -3.47
CA GLN A 37 5.09 4.73 -2.32
C GLN A 37 6.59 4.85 -2.64
N THR A 38 7.02 4.49 -3.84
CA THR A 38 8.41 4.61 -4.30
C THR A 38 8.88 6.06 -4.26
N GLU A 39 8.06 6.98 -4.76
CA GLU A 39 8.37 8.42 -4.78
C GLU A 39 8.42 9.02 -3.37
N LEU A 40 7.49 8.61 -2.51
CA LEU A 40 7.51 9.01 -1.09
C LEU A 40 8.80 8.54 -0.41
N THR A 41 9.17 7.27 -0.60
CA THR A 41 10.40 6.70 -0.02
C THR A 41 11.64 7.43 -0.53
N HIS A 42 11.71 7.69 -1.84
CA HIS A 42 12.80 8.46 -2.46
C HIS A 42 12.92 9.86 -1.85
N GLY A 43 11.81 10.58 -1.75
CA GLY A 43 11.80 11.91 -1.14
C GLY A 43 12.24 11.91 0.33
N LEU A 44 11.87 10.89 1.10
CA LEU A 44 12.32 10.73 2.50
C LEU A 44 13.83 10.41 2.59
N MET A 45 14.35 9.59 1.68
CA MET A 45 15.79 9.30 1.60
C MET A 45 16.60 10.55 1.26
N ASP A 46 16.13 11.35 0.30
CA ASP A 46 16.76 12.61 -0.07
C ASP A 46 16.76 13.62 1.07
N ALA A 47 15.64 13.75 1.80
CA ALA A 47 15.54 14.62 2.97
C ALA A 47 16.53 14.22 4.07
N ARG A 48 16.62 12.92 4.39
CA ARG A 48 17.59 12.41 5.36
C ARG A 48 19.04 12.73 4.96
N LYS A 49 19.35 12.54 3.67
CA LYS A 49 20.69 12.85 3.13
C LYS A 49 20.99 14.35 3.21
N ALA A 50 20.04 15.20 2.88
CA ALA A 50 20.20 16.65 2.94
C ALA A 50 20.45 17.17 4.37
N GLU A 51 19.85 16.52 5.37
CA GLU A 51 20.07 16.83 6.79
C GLU A 51 21.29 16.15 7.40
N GLY A 52 22.06 15.39 6.61
CA GLY A 52 23.26 14.70 7.09
C GLY A 52 22.97 13.54 8.06
N LEU A 53 21.75 13.02 8.07
CA LEU A 53 21.36 11.91 8.94
C LEU A 53 21.99 10.60 8.46
N SER A 54 22.60 9.87 9.37
CA SER A 54 23.25 8.60 9.08
C SER A 54 22.24 7.53 8.66
N THR A 55 22.52 6.83 7.57
CA THR A 55 21.73 5.68 7.11
C THR A 55 22.67 4.60 6.61
N VAL A 56 22.55 3.39 7.13
CA VAL A 56 23.30 2.24 6.69
C VAL A 56 22.42 1.41 5.76
N TYR A 57 22.72 1.43 4.47
CA TYR A 57 22.07 0.60 3.47
C TYR A 57 22.74 -0.77 3.38
N GLU A 58 22.01 -1.77 2.87
CA GLU A 58 22.52 -3.14 2.65
C GLU A 58 23.09 -3.76 3.94
N ALA A 59 22.45 -3.48 5.08
CA ALA A 59 22.76 -4.15 6.33
C ALA A 59 22.11 -5.55 6.34
N HIS A 60 22.92 -6.57 6.56
CA HIS A 60 22.50 -7.97 6.63
C HIS A 60 22.58 -8.50 8.06
N ASN A 61 21.90 -9.60 8.35
CA ASN A 61 21.95 -10.31 9.62
C ASN A 61 21.74 -9.41 10.84
N VAL A 62 20.81 -8.45 10.72
CA VAL A 62 20.48 -7.52 11.81
C VAL A 62 19.88 -8.27 12.97
N GLN A 63 20.41 -8.02 14.19
CA GLN A 63 19.90 -8.57 15.44
C GLN A 63 19.75 -7.48 16.50
N LEU A 64 18.69 -7.59 17.30
CA LEU A 64 18.43 -6.70 18.41
C LEU A 64 18.85 -7.38 19.72
N HIS A 65 19.55 -6.64 20.56
CA HIS A 65 20.02 -7.12 21.86
C HIS A 65 19.66 -6.11 22.95
N ASP A 66 19.36 -6.61 24.14
CA ASP A 66 19.11 -5.80 25.33
C ASP A 66 18.07 -4.70 25.11
N PHE A 67 17.07 -4.94 24.23
CA PHE A 67 16.09 -3.96 23.77
C PHE A 67 15.14 -3.48 24.87
N ASP A 68 14.97 -4.27 25.94
CA ASP A 68 14.21 -3.98 27.16
C ASP A 68 15.10 -3.54 28.34
N GLY A 69 16.41 -3.45 28.10
CA GLY A 69 17.42 -3.07 29.09
C GLY A 69 17.82 -1.61 29.05
N ALA A 70 18.82 -1.26 29.87
CA ALA A 70 19.34 0.10 29.98
C ALA A 70 20.26 0.52 28.81
N LYS A 71 20.73 -0.42 28.01
CA LYS A 71 21.67 -0.18 26.88
C LYS A 71 21.29 -1.04 25.69
N PRO A 72 20.20 -0.68 24.97
CA PRO A 72 19.83 -1.34 23.73
C PRO A 72 20.95 -1.25 22.69
N ARG A 73 21.12 -2.31 21.91
CA ARG A 73 22.10 -2.34 20.82
C ARG A 73 21.65 -3.19 19.66
N LEU A 74 22.17 -2.86 18.50
CA LEU A 74 22.01 -3.64 17.27
C LEU A 74 23.34 -4.24 16.85
N THR A 75 23.32 -5.45 16.30
CA THR A 75 24.44 -5.98 15.50
C THR A 75 23.97 -6.18 14.08
N TYR A 76 24.84 -5.94 13.13
CA TYR A 76 24.59 -6.16 11.69
C TYR A 76 25.87 -6.42 10.93
N GLU A 77 25.74 -6.99 9.76
CA GLU A 77 26.85 -7.22 8.84
C GLU A 77 26.75 -6.26 7.64
N LYS A 78 27.87 -5.68 7.26
CA LYS A 78 28.02 -4.87 6.05
C LYS A 78 29.42 -5.06 5.48
N ASP A 79 29.50 -5.24 4.16
CA ASP A 79 30.77 -5.44 3.43
C ASP A 79 31.63 -6.56 4.04
N GLY A 80 31.00 -7.64 4.53
CA GLY A 80 31.65 -8.78 5.15
C GLY A 80 32.19 -8.54 6.55
N GLN A 81 31.86 -7.40 7.18
CA GLN A 81 32.27 -7.05 8.54
C GLN A 81 31.06 -6.97 9.47
N SER A 82 31.26 -7.41 10.71
CA SER A 82 30.26 -7.27 11.77
C SER A 82 30.40 -5.91 12.47
N HIS A 83 29.27 -5.26 12.70
CA HIS A 83 29.20 -3.97 13.35
C HIS A 83 28.25 -4.04 14.56
N THR A 84 28.51 -3.21 15.56
CA THR A 84 27.63 -3.00 16.72
C THR A 84 27.27 -1.53 16.82
N LEU A 85 25.98 -1.24 17.02
CA LEU A 85 25.46 0.10 17.26
C LEU A 85 24.77 0.12 18.62
N GLU A 86 25.27 0.91 19.54
CA GLU A 86 24.63 1.20 20.84
C GLU A 86 23.68 2.39 20.66
N CYS A 87 22.52 2.37 21.33
CA CYS A 87 21.50 3.40 21.24
C CYS A 87 20.70 3.49 22.53
N ASP A 88 19.94 4.56 22.71
CA ASP A 88 19.03 4.73 23.84
C ASP A 88 17.69 4.02 23.60
N PHE A 89 17.24 3.97 22.33
CA PHE A 89 15.99 3.34 21.93
C PHE A 89 16.14 2.66 20.57
N ILE A 90 15.36 1.59 20.35
CA ILE A 90 15.22 0.92 19.05
C ILE A 90 13.77 1.10 18.58
N ALA A 91 13.60 1.69 17.40
CA ALA A 91 12.31 1.78 16.72
C ALA A 91 12.25 0.74 15.59
N GLY A 92 11.46 -0.32 15.76
CA GLY A 92 11.24 -1.35 14.75
C GLY A 92 10.28 -0.86 13.66
N CYS A 93 10.82 -0.34 12.56
CA CYS A 93 10.07 0.14 11.40
C CYS A 93 10.28 -0.75 10.17
N ASP A 94 10.57 -2.03 10.38
CA ASP A 94 11.02 -3.01 9.40
C ASP A 94 9.90 -3.90 8.84
N GLY A 95 8.64 -3.53 9.11
CA GLY A 95 7.45 -4.16 8.56
C GLY A 95 7.10 -5.52 9.19
N PHE A 96 6.10 -6.18 8.61
CA PHE A 96 5.55 -7.42 9.16
C PHE A 96 6.55 -8.58 9.23
N HIS A 97 7.45 -8.67 8.27
CA HIS A 97 8.47 -9.72 8.19
C HIS A 97 9.82 -9.29 8.76
N GLY A 98 9.87 -8.13 9.40
CA GLY A 98 11.09 -7.58 9.97
C GLY A 98 11.60 -8.36 11.19
N VAL A 99 12.87 -8.20 11.48
CA VAL A 99 13.54 -8.84 12.61
C VAL A 99 12.98 -8.35 13.96
N SER A 100 12.53 -7.10 14.03
CA SER A 100 11.97 -6.52 15.26
C SER A 100 10.76 -7.31 15.76
N ARG A 101 9.81 -7.63 14.86
CA ARG A 101 8.65 -8.44 15.22
C ARG A 101 9.04 -9.84 15.71
N ALA A 102 9.97 -10.49 15.00
CA ALA A 102 10.46 -11.81 15.41
C ALA A 102 11.15 -11.79 16.79
N THR A 103 11.84 -10.69 17.11
CA THR A 103 12.55 -10.53 18.39
C THR A 103 11.58 -10.38 19.56
N VAL A 104 10.47 -9.65 19.39
CA VAL A 104 9.51 -9.37 20.48
C VAL A 104 8.36 -10.39 20.57
N LYS A 105 8.34 -11.42 19.73
CA LYS A 105 7.21 -12.34 19.60
C LYS A 105 6.77 -13.01 20.93
N ASP A 106 7.70 -13.23 21.84
CA ASP A 106 7.43 -13.86 23.14
C ASP A 106 6.93 -12.84 24.19
N HIS A 107 6.92 -11.55 23.86
CA HIS A 107 6.46 -10.45 24.70
C HIS A 107 5.10 -9.89 24.26
N VAL A 108 4.54 -10.38 23.16
CA VAL A 108 3.29 -9.89 22.59
C VAL A 108 2.34 -11.04 22.30
N THR A 109 1.06 -10.80 22.45
CA THR A 109 0.00 -11.69 21.96
C THR A 109 -0.50 -11.21 20.63
N GLU A 110 -0.56 -12.10 19.65
CA GLU A 110 -0.98 -11.79 18.28
C GLU A 110 -2.28 -12.49 17.92
N TYR A 111 -3.22 -11.72 17.41
CA TYR A 111 -4.48 -12.22 16.85
C TYR A 111 -4.49 -11.96 15.36
N GLU A 112 -4.65 -12.99 14.56
CA GLU A 112 -4.74 -12.88 13.10
C GLU A 112 -6.13 -13.31 12.61
N LYS A 113 -6.69 -12.52 11.70
CA LYS A 113 -7.87 -12.89 10.90
C LYS A 113 -7.54 -12.84 9.43
N VAL A 114 -7.60 -13.98 8.77
CA VAL A 114 -7.50 -14.09 7.31
C VAL A 114 -8.90 -14.04 6.72
N TYR A 115 -9.15 -13.13 5.80
CA TYR A 115 -10.42 -13.04 5.08
C TYR A 115 -10.41 -14.00 3.88
N PRO A 116 -11.55 -14.55 3.45
CA PRO A 116 -11.62 -15.55 2.38
C PRO A 116 -11.49 -14.97 0.97
N PHE A 117 -10.82 -13.83 0.84
CA PHE A 117 -10.57 -13.15 -0.43
C PHE A 117 -9.26 -12.38 -0.41
N GLY A 118 -8.79 -12.07 -1.61
CA GLY A 118 -7.63 -11.23 -1.84
C GLY A 118 -7.94 -10.06 -2.76
N TRP A 119 -6.98 -9.16 -2.86
CA TRP A 119 -6.99 -8.03 -3.78
C TRP A 119 -6.09 -8.33 -4.96
N LEU A 120 -6.68 -8.55 -6.13
CA LEU A 120 -5.94 -8.57 -7.39
C LEU A 120 -5.73 -7.12 -7.82
N GLY A 121 -4.50 -6.66 -7.71
CA GLY A 121 -4.09 -5.31 -8.11
C GLY A 121 -3.43 -5.30 -9.48
N LEU A 122 -3.76 -4.30 -10.29
CA LEU A 122 -3.13 -4.03 -11.58
C LEU A 122 -2.64 -2.58 -11.62
N LEU A 123 -1.39 -2.38 -12.02
CA LEU A 123 -0.80 -1.08 -12.33
C LEU A 123 -0.63 -0.95 -13.83
N SER A 124 -1.04 0.16 -14.41
CA SER A 124 -0.95 0.40 -15.86
C SER A 124 -0.66 1.87 -16.16
N ASP A 125 0.08 2.14 -17.23
CA ASP A 125 0.30 3.49 -17.75
C ASP A 125 -0.93 3.93 -18.55
N THR A 126 -2.01 4.15 -17.83
CA THR A 126 -3.29 4.66 -18.35
C THR A 126 -3.76 5.84 -17.48
N PRO A 127 -4.49 6.80 -18.03
CA PRO A 127 -5.06 7.89 -17.24
C PRO A 127 -6.06 7.35 -16.22
N PRO A 128 -6.21 8.01 -15.07
CA PRO A 128 -7.18 7.62 -14.06
C PRO A 128 -8.60 7.81 -14.55
N VAL A 129 -9.48 6.88 -14.20
CA VAL A 129 -10.91 6.97 -14.52
C VAL A 129 -11.61 8.10 -13.77
N SER A 130 -11.12 8.43 -12.58
CA SER A 130 -11.56 9.57 -11.76
C SER A 130 -10.33 10.33 -11.28
N PRO A 131 -10.00 11.48 -11.89
CA PRO A 131 -8.80 12.25 -11.52
C PRO A 131 -8.96 13.04 -10.20
N HIS A 132 -10.18 13.14 -9.66
CA HIS A 132 -10.48 13.98 -8.50
C HIS A 132 -10.89 13.19 -7.25
N ALA A 133 -11.08 11.88 -7.38
CA ALA A 133 -11.52 11.03 -6.28
C ALA A 133 -10.99 9.60 -6.43
N ILE A 134 -10.77 8.94 -5.30
CA ILE A 134 -10.63 7.49 -5.26
C ILE A 134 -12.04 6.90 -5.27
N VAL A 135 -12.29 5.91 -6.13
CA VAL A 135 -13.60 5.27 -6.27
C VAL A 135 -13.57 3.88 -5.66
N TYR A 136 -14.45 3.64 -4.72
CA TYR A 136 -14.70 2.34 -4.08
C TYR A 136 -16.02 1.78 -4.59
N GLY A 137 -15.96 0.73 -5.42
CA GLY A 137 -17.14 0.08 -5.97
C GLY A 137 -17.50 -1.20 -5.21
N ASN A 138 -18.77 -1.37 -4.87
CA ASN A 138 -19.31 -2.61 -4.33
C ASN A 138 -20.55 -3.01 -5.15
N SER A 139 -20.42 -4.07 -5.92
CA SER A 139 -21.46 -4.62 -6.79
C SER A 139 -21.78 -6.06 -6.41
N GLU A 140 -22.80 -6.65 -7.06
CA GLU A 140 -23.09 -8.09 -6.95
C GLU A 140 -21.91 -8.98 -7.39
N HIS A 141 -20.98 -8.44 -8.19
CA HIS A 141 -19.78 -9.13 -8.64
C HIS A 141 -18.59 -8.98 -7.68
N GLY A 142 -18.77 -8.30 -6.58
CA GLY A 142 -17.76 -8.04 -5.56
C GLY A 142 -17.20 -6.63 -5.60
N PHE A 143 -16.20 -6.41 -4.80
CA PHE A 143 -15.59 -5.09 -4.58
C PHE A 143 -14.56 -4.75 -5.66
N SER A 144 -14.45 -3.46 -5.97
CA SER A 144 -13.42 -2.86 -6.83
C SER A 144 -12.90 -1.54 -6.27
N LEU A 145 -11.69 -1.16 -6.66
CA LEU A 145 -11.09 0.13 -6.32
C LEU A 145 -10.44 0.73 -7.56
N CYS A 146 -10.78 1.99 -7.85
CA CYS A 146 -10.11 2.78 -8.87
C CYS A 146 -9.30 3.89 -8.19
N SER A 147 -7.99 3.87 -8.37
CA SER A 147 -7.08 4.88 -7.86
C SER A 147 -5.97 5.18 -8.88
N MET A 148 -5.01 6.00 -8.52
CA MET A 148 -3.91 6.38 -9.39
C MET A 148 -2.60 6.53 -8.62
N ARG A 149 -1.51 6.65 -9.39
CA ARG A 149 -0.20 7.11 -8.89
C ARG A 149 0.15 8.47 -9.46
N SER A 150 -0.35 8.78 -10.66
CA SER A 150 -0.22 10.07 -11.34
C SER A 150 -1.37 10.23 -12.34
N MET A 151 -1.40 11.33 -13.08
CA MET A 151 -2.39 11.56 -14.14
C MET A 151 -2.19 10.66 -15.37
N THR A 152 -1.08 9.92 -15.43
CA THR A 152 -0.74 9.00 -16.53
C THR A 152 -0.56 7.55 -16.07
N ARG A 153 -0.69 7.28 -14.76
CA ARG A 153 -0.50 5.94 -14.20
C ARG A 153 -1.57 5.63 -13.17
N SER A 154 -2.34 4.59 -13.44
CA SER A 154 -3.47 4.15 -12.61
C SER A 154 -3.21 2.84 -11.91
N ARG A 155 -3.78 2.68 -10.72
CA ARG A 155 -3.80 1.46 -9.93
C ARG A 155 -5.24 1.05 -9.67
N TYR A 156 -5.57 -0.15 -10.10
CA TYR A 156 -6.89 -0.73 -9.94
C TYR A 156 -6.83 -2.01 -9.11
N TYR A 157 -7.92 -2.31 -8.41
CA TYR A 157 -8.05 -3.54 -7.65
C TYR A 157 -9.44 -4.16 -7.89
N VAL A 158 -9.47 -5.49 -7.94
CA VAL A 158 -10.70 -6.28 -7.87
C VAL A 158 -10.56 -7.34 -6.79
N GLN A 159 -11.63 -7.59 -6.06
CA GLN A 159 -11.70 -8.66 -5.09
C GLN A 159 -11.75 -10.01 -5.79
N VAL A 160 -10.93 -10.96 -5.36
CA VAL A 160 -10.85 -12.30 -5.93
C VAL A 160 -10.79 -13.37 -4.83
N PRO A 161 -11.21 -14.61 -5.08
CA PRO A 161 -10.97 -15.71 -4.16
C PRO A 161 -9.48 -15.91 -3.88
N LEU A 162 -9.11 -16.40 -2.68
CA LEU A 162 -7.72 -16.73 -2.34
C LEU A 162 -7.14 -17.88 -3.16
N THR A 163 -8.00 -18.66 -3.83
CA THR A 163 -7.61 -19.77 -4.71
C THR A 163 -7.11 -19.33 -6.07
N ASP A 164 -7.41 -18.07 -6.45
CA ASP A 164 -7.01 -17.52 -7.74
C ASP A 164 -5.51 -17.24 -7.77
N LYS A 165 -4.91 -17.40 -8.92
CA LYS A 165 -3.49 -17.10 -9.17
C LYS A 165 -3.39 -15.96 -10.18
N VAL A 166 -2.30 -15.19 -10.10
CA VAL A 166 -2.06 -14.06 -11.01
C VAL A 166 -2.04 -14.51 -12.47
N GLU A 167 -1.49 -15.69 -12.73
CA GLU A 167 -1.35 -16.30 -14.06
C GLU A 167 -2.70 -16.58 -14.73
N ASP A 168 -3.76 -16.80 -13.95
CA ASP A 168 -5.11 -17.06 -14.44
C ASP A 168 -5.82 -15.78 -14.90
N TRP A 169 -5.22 -14.61 -14.64
CA TRP A 169 -5.79 -13.31 -14.93
C TRP A 169 -5.02 -12.60 -16.04
N SER A 170 -5.47 -12.77 -17.30
CA SER A 170 -5.01 -11.91 -18.39
C SER A 170 -5.42 -10.44 -18.14
N ASP A 171 -4.76 -9.50 -18.81
CA ASP A 171 -5.13 -8.09 -18.70
C ASP A 171 -6.57 -7.85 -19.20
N ASP A 172 -6.95 -8.49 -20.30
CA ASP A 172 -8.32 -8.39 -20.84
C ASP A 172 -9.36 -8.89 -19.83
N ARG A 173 -9.10 -10.03 -19.16
CA ARG A 173 -9.98 -10.54 -18.10
C ARG A 173 -10.09 -9.56 -16.94
N PHE A 174 -8.97 -8.98 -16.51
CA PHE A 174 -8.97 -7.99 -15.43
C PHE A 174 -9.81 -6.76 -15.80
N TRP A 175 -9.58 -6.21 -17.00
CA TRP A 175 -10.32 -5.02 -17.45
C TRP A 175 -11.81 -5.28 -17.62
N ALA A 176 -12.18 -6.43 -18.16
CA ALA A 176 -13.58 -6.83 -18.28
C ALA A 176 -14.24 -6.94 -16.90
N GLU A 177 -13.55 -7.54 -15.94
CA GLU A 177 -14.05 -7.71 -14.58
C GLU A 177 -14.16 -6.36 -13.83
N LEU A 178 -13.17 -5.47 -13.96
CA LEU A 178 -13.22 -4.13 -13.38
C LEU A 178 -14.41 -3.33 -13.92
N LYS A 179 -14.58 -3.31 -15.24
CA LYS A 179 -15.67 -2.61 -15.92
C LYS A 179 -17.05 -3.09 -15.49
N ARG A 180 -17.19 -4.37 -15.18
CA ARG A 180 -18.42 -4.98 -14.69
C ARG A 180 -18.80 -4.58 -13.27
N ARG A 181 -17.83 -4.15 -12.45
CA ARG A 181 -17.97 -3.83 -11.03
C ARG A 181 -18.18 -2.37 -10.72
N VAL A 182 -18.11 -1.51 -11.71
CA VAL A 182 -18.37 -0.08 -11.60
C VAL A 182 -19.64 0.28 -12.35
N ASP A 183 -20.16 1.48 -12.14
CA ASP A 183 -21.34 1.96 -12.87
C ASP A 183 -21.03 2.16 -14.37
N PRO A 184 -22.05 2.14 -15.26
CA PRO A 184 -21.86 2.23 -16.70
C PRO A 184 -21.12 3.49 -17.16
N GLU A 185 -21.30 4.62 -16.48
CA GLU A 185 -20.63 5.88 -16.85
C GLU A 185 -19.13 5.80 -16.56
N LEU A 186 -18.76 5.27 -15.39
CA LEU A 186 -17.36 5.04 -15.06
C LEU A 186 -16.74 3.98 -15.98
N SER A 187 -17.46 2.88 -16.20
CA SER A 187 -17.03 1.80 -17.09
C SER A 187 -16.64 2.32 -18.46
N ALA A 188 -17.43 3.23 -19.03
CA ALA A 188 -17.16 3.85 -20.33
C ALA A 188 -15.90 4.74 -20.35
N LYS A 189 -15.51 5.29 -19.20
CA LYS A 189 -14.33 6.14 -19.04
C LYS A 189 -13.03 5.37 -18.78
N ILE A 190 -13.10 4.08 -18.43
CA ILE A 190 -11.92 3.28 -18.18
C ILE A 190 -11.11 3.08 -19.44
N VAL A 191 -9.92 3.66 -19.49
CA VAL A 191 -8.92 3.40 -20.51
C VAL A 191 -8.12 2.17 -20.13
N THR A 192 -8.11 1.16 -20.98
CA THR A 192 -7.37 -0.09 -20.77
C THR A 192 -5.97 -0.01 -21.36
N GLY A 193 -5.04 -0.74 -20.79
CA GLY A 193 -3.66 -0.85 -21.26
C GLY A 193 -2.96 -2.07 -20.70
N PRO A 194 -1.72 -2.36 -21.10
CA PRO A 194 -0.95 -3.47 -20.57
C PRO A 194 -0.64 -3.25 -19.08
N SER A 195 -0.62 -4.33 -18.32
CA SER A 195 -0.17 -4.28 -16.93
C SER A 195 1.35 -4.11 -16.85
N ILE A 196 1.80 -3.17 -16.03
CA ILE A 196 3.20 -3.02 -15.64
C ILE A 196 3.48 -3.95 -14.46
N GLU A 197 2.51 -4.08 -13.56
CA GLU A 197 2.55 -4.92 -12.38
C GLU A 197 1.16 -5.51 -12.14
N LYS A 198 1.14 -6.78 -11.75
CA LYS A 198 -0.07 -7.48 -11.35
C LYS A 198 0.25 -8.40 -10.17
N SER A 199 -0.55 -8.32 -9.11
CA SER A 199 -0.32 -9.10 -7.89
C SER A 199 -1.62 -9.41 -7.18
N ILE A 200 -1.68 -10.53 -6.45
CA ILE A 200 -2.77 -10.86 -5.53
C ILE A 200 -2.23 -10.78 -4.11
N ALA A 201 -2.85 -9.93 -3.29
CA ALA A 201 -2.55 -9.81 -1.88
C ALA A 201 -3.74 -10.30 -1.04
N PRO A 202 -3.56 -11.31 -0.15
CA PRO A 202 -4.62 -11.71 0.77
C PRO A 202 -4.93 -10.58 1.74
N LEU A 203 -6.22 -10.40 2.06
CA LEU A 203 -6.62 -9.47 3.11
C LEU A 203 -6.46 -10.15 4.46
N ARG A 204 -5.67 -9.55 5.32
CA ARG A 204 -5.42 -10.00 6.69
C ARG A 204 -5.58 -8.85 7.66
N SER A 205 -6.03 -9.15 8.86
CA SER A 205 -6.15 -8.21 9.97
C SER A 205 -5.35 -8.74 11.14
N PHE A 206 -4.56 -7.88 11.77
CA PHE A 206 -3.74 -8.24 12.93
C PHE A 206 -4.06 -7.30 14.09
N ILE A 207 -4.11 -7.88 15.29
CA ILE A 207 -4.08 -7.13 16.56
C ILE A 207 -2.92 -7.69 17.35
N THR A 208 -2.11 -6.81 17.92
CA THR A 208 -0.99 -7.18 18.80
C THR A 208 -1.17 -6.49 20.16
N GLU A 209 -1.11 -7.25 21.22
CA GLU A 209 -1.20 -6.81 22.63
C GLU A 209 0.04 -7.23 23.41
#